data_317c0077f3a186a214e978150d67e85b
#
_entry.id   317c0077f3a186a214e978150d67e85b
#
_cell.length_a   1.000
_cell.length_b   1.000
_cell.length_c   1.000
_cell.angle_alpha   90.00
_cell.angle_beta   90.00
_cell.angle_gamma   90.00
#
_symmetry.space_group_name_H-M   'P 1'
#
loop_
_entity.id
_entity.type
_entity.pdbx_description
1 polymer ?
#
loop_
_entity_poly.entity_id
_entity_poly.type
_entity_poly.pdbx_seq_one_letter_code
_entity_poly.pdbx_strand_id
1 'polypeptide(L)'
;MKPGRRPILRLQNSKRVPPAPVRALFRAAGWTEDIAAYSPAQIRKLLRHSHLVLTAWNPKQELVGFASAVSDGVLCGLVQNLVVHPRYRRHGLGTRLLRQLAGTMTRQGIPCLYALGIRGPRARTFFRRVGFHPLRWDVFVRLAR
;
A
#
# COMPACT_ATOMS: atom_id res chain seq x y z
N MET A 1 -0.56 1.96 23.53
CA MET A 1 0.72 1.34 23.11
C MET A 1 1.84 2.02 23.90
N LYS A 2 2.66 1.25 24.61
CA LYS A 2 3.78 1.82 25.39
C LYS A 2 4.83 2.39 24.45
N PRO A 3 5.42 3.57 24.74
CA PRO A 3 6.46 4.14 23.91
C PRO A 3 7.70 3.22 23.88
N GLY A 4 8.24 2.96 22.69
CA GLY A 4 9.50 2.24 22.49
C GLY A 4 9.42 0.77 22.05
N ARG A 5 8.29 0.09 22.14
CA ARG A 5 8.15 -1.31 21.71
C ARG A 5 7.50 -1.37 20.33
N ARG A 6 8.17 -1.99 19.36
CA ARG A 6 7.57 -2.22 18.03
C ARG A 6 6.36 -3.15 18.19
N PRO A 7 5.20 -2.80 17.61
CA PRO A 7 4.01 -3.65 17.72
C PRO A 7 4.27 -5.00 17.03
N ILE A 8 3.79 -6.07 17.63
CA ILE A 8 3.78 -7.40 17.02
C ILE A 8 2.72 -7.38 15.91
N LEU A 9 3.14 -7.51 14.66
CA LEU A 9 2.27 -7.47 13.50
C LEU A 9 2.52 -8.66 12.59
N ARG A 10 1.44 -9.29 12.14
CA ARG A 10 1.47 -10.37 11.16
C ARG A 10 1.31 -9.79 9.76
N LEU A 11 2.35 -9.91 8.93
CA LEU A 11 2.28 -9.54 7.52
C LEU A 11 1.83 -10.75 6.69
N GLN A 12 0.97 -10.48 5.72
CA GLN A 12 0.44 -11.49 4.81
C GLN A 12 0.49 -10.99 3.36
N ASN A 13 0.80 -11.89 2.45
CA ASN A 13 0.64 -11.70 1.01
C ASN A 13 -0.58 -12.51 0.59
N SER A 14 -1.72 -11.85 0.46
CA SER A 14 -2.97 -12.51 0.10
C SER A 14 -3.97 -11.51 -0.47
N LYS A 15 -4.62 -11.90 -1.56
CA LYS A 15 -5.75 -11.18 -2.14
C LYS A 15 -7.09 -11.52 -1.46
N ARG A 16 -7.10 -12.54 -0.59
CA ARG A 16 -8.28 -12.98 0.16
C ARG A 16 -8.43 -12.18 1.45
N VAL A 17 -8.76 -10.91 1.29
CA VAL A 17 -8.98 -9.97 2.40
C VAL A 17 -10.45 -9.58 2.41
N PRO A 18 -11.15 -9.69 3.55
CA PRO A 18 -12.52 -9.20 3.64
C PRO A 18 -12.60 -7.70 3.34
N PRO A 19 -13.61 -7.22 2.59
CA PRO A 19 -13.74 -5.80 2.26
C PRO A 19 -13.91 -4.88 3.46
N ALA A 20 -14.59 -5.33 4.52
CA ALA A 20 -14.90 -4.49 5.67
C ALA A 20 -13.64 -3.98 6.42
N PRO A 21 -12.65 -4.81 6.77
CA PRO A 21 -11.38 -4.32 7.33
C PRO A 21 -10.64 -3.36 6.42
N VAL A 22 -10.66 -3.59 5.10
CA VAL A 22 -10.01 -2.68 4.12
C VAL A 22 -10.67 -1.31 4.18
N ARG A 23 -12.00 -1.24 4.08
CA ARG A 23 -12.75 0.02 4.20
C ARG A 23 -12.47 0.73 5.53
N ALA A 24 -12.47 -0.01 6.63
CA ALA A 24 -12.23 0.54 7.96
C ALA A 24 -10.83 1.17 8.06
N LEU A 25 -9.80 0.50 7.54
CA LEU A 25 -8.43 1.02 7.51
C LEU A 25 -8.32 2.31 6.68
N PHE A 26 -8.88 2.32 5.48
CA PHE A 26 -8.83 3.51 4.61
C PHE A 26 -9.57 4.68 5.23
N ARG A 27 -10.73 4.44 5.82
CA ARG A 27 -11.50 5.46 6.55
C ARG A 27 -10.73 6.01 7.75
N ALA A 28 -10.12 5.14 8.56
CA ALA A 28 -9.29 5.54 9.70
C ALA A 28 -8.06 6.35 9.27
N ALA A 29 -7.54 6.11 8.07
CA ALA A 29 -6.42 6.85 7.49
C ALA A 29 -6.81 8.21 6.89
N GLY A 30 -8.12 8.52 6.81
CA GLY A 30 -8.63 9.76 6.23
C GLY A 30 -8.90 9.71 4.72
N TRP A 31 -8.88 8.52 4.11
CA TRP A 31 -9.14 8.32 2.68
C TRP A 31 -10.61 8.02 2.43
N THR A 32 -11.47 9.00 2.74
CA THR A 32 -12.93 8.81 2.78
C THR A 32 -13.59 8.83 1.40
N GLU A 33 -12.97 9.49 0.42
CA GLU A 33 -13.49 9.63 -0.94
C GLU A 33 -12.92 8.56 -1.90
N ASP A 34 -12.00 7.75 -1.43
CA ASP A 34 -11.35 6.67 -2.18
C ASP A 34 -11.98 5.30 -1.85
N ILE A 35 -11.15 4.30 -1.60
CA ILE A 35 -11.55 2.91 -1.32
C ILE A 35 -12.57 2.81 -0.17
N ALA A 36 -12.55 3.74 0.79
CA ALA A 36 -13.52 3.77 1.87
C ALA A 36 -14.97 4.00 1.39
N ALA A 37 -15.15 4.62 0.22
CA ALA A 37 -16.44 4.86 -0.41
C ALA A 37 -16.91 3.69 -1.30
N TYR A 38 -16.00 2.77 -1.67
CA TYR A 38 -16.33 1.67 -2.57
C TYR A 38 -17.23 0.62 -1.90
N SER A 39 -18.08 0.01 -2.72
CA SER A 39 -18.90 -1.14 -2.30
C SER A 39 -17.99 -2.36 -2.00
N PRO A 40 -18.47 -3.32 -1.21
CA PRO A 40 -17.74 -4.57 -0.98
C PRO A 40 -17.37 -5.31 -2.28
N ALA A 41 -18.24 -5.26 -3.30
CA ALA A 41 -17.98 -5.86 -4.60
C ALA A 41 -16.83 -5.18 -5.34
N GLN A 42 -16.78 -3.85 -5.32
CA GLN A 42 -15.68 -3.07 -5.91
C GLN A 42 -14.34 -3.36 -5.21
N ILE A 43 -14.32 -3.47 -3.88
CA ILE A 43 -13.11 -3.81 -3.12
C ILE A 43 -12.65 -5.22 -3.47
N ARG A 44 -13.55 -6.21 -3.52
CA ARG A 44 -13.19 -7.56 -3.96
C ARG A 44 -12.62 -7.59 -5.37
N LYS A 45 -13.21 -6.80 -6.29
CA LYS A 45 -12.70 -6.66 -7.65
C LYS A 45 -11.29 -6.06 -7.66
N LEU A 46 -11.06 -4.98 -6.91
CA LEU A 46 -9.73 -4.35 -6.76
C LEU A 46 -8.69 -5.35 -6.26
N LEU A 47 -9.00 -6.09 -5.18
CA LEU A 47 -8.09 -7.09 -4.61
C LEU A 47 -7.75 -8.19 -5.62
N ARG A 48 -8.75 -8.70 -6.33
CA ARG A 48 -8.58 -9.77 -7.32
C ARG A 48 -7.70 -9.34 -8.50
N HIS A 49 -7.86 -8.10 -8.97
CA HIS A 49 -7.11 -7.56 -10.10
C HIS A 49 -5.78 -6.92 -9.72
N SER A 50 -5.49 -6.72 -8.44
CA SER A 50 -4.14 -6.35 -8.01
C SER A 50 -3.15 -7.46 -8.33
N HIS A 51 -1.95 -7.11 -8.76
CA HIS A 51 -0.86 -8.06 -8.95
C HIS A 51 -0.39 -8.62 -7.60
N LEU A 52 -0.19 -7.73 -6.64
CA LEU A 52 0.27 -8.05 -5.30
C LEU A 52 -0.53 -7.28 -4.24
N VAL A 53 -0.90 -7.96 -3.17
CA VAL A 53 -1.56 -7.37 -2.00
C VAL A 53 -0.85 -7.80 -0.73
N LEU A 54 -0.34 -6.84 0.02
CA LEU A 54 0.26 -7.04 1.33
C LEU A 54 -0.61 -6.42 2.41
N THR A 55 -0.80 -7.14 3.50
CA THR A 55 -1.58 -6.71 4.65
C THR A 55 -0.79 -6.88 5.94
N ALA A 56 -1.07 -6.04 6.92
CA ALA A 56 -0.53 -6.14 8.25
C ALA A 56 -1.68 -6.16 9.27
N TRP A 57 -1.68 -7.17 10.12
CA TRP A 57 -2.70 -7.43 11.13
C TRP A 57 -2.11 -7.34 12.52
N ASN A 58 -2.82 -6.73 13.44
CA ASN A 58 -2.46 -6.73 14.85
C ASN A 58 -2.94 -8.02 15.56
N PRO A 59 -2.54 -8.26 16.83
CA PRO A 59 -2.99 -9.45 17.59
C PRO A 59 -4.51 -9.55 17.78
N LYS A 60 -5.23 -8.42 17.68
CA LYS A 60 -6.70 -8.38 17.76
C LYS A 60 -7.39 -8.66 16.42
N GLN A 61 -6.65 -9.12 15.42
CA GLN A 61 -7.13 -9.37 14.06
C GLN A 61 -7.69 -8.12 13.34
N GLU A 62 -7.22 -6.92 13.71
CA GLU A 62 -7.54 -5.69 13.00
C GLU A 62 -6.52 -5.44 11.90
N LEU A 63 -6.99 -5.04 10.72
CA LEU A 63 -6.13 -4.63 9.61
C LEU A 63 -5.55 -3.24 9.90
N VAL A 64 -4.23 -3.16 10.04
CA VAL A 64 -3.53 -1.92 10.41
C VAL A 64 -2.55 -1.42 9.36
N GLY A 65 -2.32 -2.19 8.32
CA GLY A 65 -1.51 -1.81 7.18
C GLY A 65 -1.94 -2.54 5.90
N PHE A 66 -1.87 -1.82 4.78
CA PHE A 66 -2.25 -2.32 3.47
C PHE A 66 -1.33 -1.72 2.41
N ALA A 67 -0.86 -2.56 1.51
CA ALA A 67 -0.15 -2.12 0.32
C ALA A 67 -0.57 -2.97 -0.87
N SER A 68 -0.78 -2.35 -2.02
CA SER A 68 -1.07 -3.07 -3.25
C SER A 68 -0.32 -2.50 -4.45
N ALA A 69 -0.09 -3.37 -5.44
CA ALA A 69 0.48 -2.98 -6.72
C ALA A 69 -0.28 -3.64 -7.86
N VAL A 70 -0.29 -2.97 -8.99
CA VAL A 70 -0.69 -3.54 -10.30
C VAL A 70 0.56 -3.70 -11.15
N SER A 71 0.55 -4.66 -12.06
CA SER A 71 1.70 -4.95 -12.94
C SER A 71 1.24 -5.77 -14.14
N ASP A 72 1.98 -5.63 -15.25
CA ASP A 72 1.92 -6.54 -16.38
C ASP A 72 2.64 -7.87 -16.12
N GLY A 73 3.36 -7.97 -15.02
CA GLY A 73 4.14 -9.15 -14.64
C GLY A 73 5.50 -9.27 -15.29
N VAL A 74 5.89 -8.32 -16.14
CA VAL A 74 7.11 -8.40 -16.97
C VAL A 74 7.96 -7.13 -16.89
N LEU A 75 7.39 -6.00 -17.27
CA LEU A 75 8.12 -4.74 -17.46
C LEU A 75 8.13 -3.87 -16.22
N CYS A 76 6.95 -3.61 -15.68
CA CYS A 76 6.82 -2.65 -14.58
C CYS A 76 5.64 -2.96 -13.67
N GLY A 77 5.68 -2.36 -12.50
CA GLY A 77 4.58 -2.31 -11.56
C GLY A 77 4.32 -0.90 -11.06
N LEU A 78 3.13 -0.69 -10.57
CA LEU A 78 2.72 0.55 -9.93
C LEU A 78 2.23 0.27 -8.52
N VAL A 79 2.87 0.89 -7.54
CA VAL A 79 2.33 0.93 -6.16
C VAL A 79 1.05 1.76 -6.21
N GLN A 80 -0.07 1.09 -6.00
CA GLN A 80 -1.38 1.73 -6.11
C GLN A 80 -1.86 2.26 -4.77
N ASN A 81 -1.63 1.50 -3.71
CA ASN A 81 -2.03 1.87 -2.36
C ASN A 81 -0.90 1.56 -1.37
N LEU A 82 -0.70 2.46 -0.43
CA LEU A 82 0.13 2.24 0.75
C LEU A 82 -0.50 3.00 1.92
N VAL A 83 -1.14 2.27 2.80
CA VAL A 83 -1.92 2.83 3.90
C VAL A 83 -1.50 2.19 5.21
N VAL A 84 -1.28 3.02 6.23
CA VAL A 84 -0.98 2.61 7.60
C VAL A 84 -1.95 3.32 8.54
N HIS A 85 -2.61 2.53 9.38
CA HIS A 85 -3.49 3.05 10.42
C HIS A 85 -2.77 4.09 11.27
N PRO A 86 -3.37 5.25 11.59
CA PRO A 86 -2.69 6.36 12.28
C PRO A 86 -1.96 5.94 13.56
N ARG A 87 -2.52 5.07 14.37
CA ARG A 87 -1.91 4.58 15.62
C ARG A 87 -0.67 3.70 15.42
N TYR A 88 -0.43 3.22 14.19
CA TYR A 88 0.68 2.34 13.84
C TYR A 88 1.73 3.02 12.96
N ARG A 89 1.53 4.32 12.67
CA ARG A 89 2.51 5.12 11.93
C ARG A 89 3.76 5.34 12.78
N ARG A 90 4.88 5.67 12.09
CA ARG A 90 6.19 5.98 12.69
C ARG A 90 6.86 4.83 13.45
N HIS A 91 6.32 3.61 13.33
CA HIS A 91 6.92 2.37 13.86
C HIS A 91 7.55 1.50 12.76
N GLY A 92 7.80 2.08 11.57
CA GLY A 92 8.43 1.39 10.44
C GLY A 92 7.53 0.46 9.64
N LEU A 93 6.21 0.38 9.93
CA LEU A 93 5.30 -0.51 9.21
C LEU A 93 5.21 -0.19 7.72
N GLY A 94 5.06 1.08 7.35
CA GLY A 94 5.02 1.49 5.95
C GLY A 94 6.29 1.11 5.19
N THR A 95 7.45 1.28 5.83
CA THR A 95 8.75 0.86 5.28
C THR A 95 8.81 -0.64 5.05
N ARG A 96 8.33 -1.44 6.02
CA ARG A 96 8.28 -2.90 5.90
C ARG A 96 7.38 -3.35 4.76
N LEU A 97 6.18 -2.79 4.67
CA LEU A 97 5.22 -3.09 3.60
C LEU A 97 5.81 -2.76 2.23
N LEU A 98 6.34 -1.56 2.06
CA LEU A 98 6.86 -1.11 0.76
C LEU A 98 8.12 -1.89 0.35
N ARG A 99 9.03 -2.18 1.27
CA ARG A 99 10.22 -3.02 1.00
C ARG A 99 9.83 -4.44 0.63
N GLN A 100 8.88 -5.03 1.33
CA GLN A 100 8.40 -6.38 1.02
C GLN A 100 7.71 -6.42 -0.34
N LEU A 101 6.89 -5.40 -0.65
CA LEU A 101 6.24 -5.27 -1.96
C LEU A 101 7.29 -5.17 -3.07
N ALA A 102 8.21 -4.22 -2.97
CA ALA A 102 9.26 -4.01 -3.96
C ALA A 102 10.15 -5.27 -4.11
N GLY A 103 10.59 -5.86 -3.01
CA GLY A 103 11.41 -7.08 -3.03
C GLY A 103 10.68 -8.28 -3.63
N THR A 104 9.39 -8.42 -3.42
CA THR A 104 8.59 -9.49 -4.04
C THR A 104 8.49 -9.29 -5.54
N MET A 105 8.23 -8.06 -6.01
CA MET A 105 8.16 -7.75 -7.43
C MET A 105 9.52 -7.96 -8.13
N THR A 106 10.62 -7.55 -7.49
CA THR A 106 11.97 -7.81 -8.02
C THR A 106 12.26 -9.32 -8.14
N ARG A 107 11.89 -10.13 -7.14
CA ARG A 107 12.05 -11.60 -7.22
C ARG A 107 11.18 -12.25 -8.29
N GLN A 108 10.09 -11.62 -8.66
CA GLN A 108 9.24 -12.05 -9.79
C GLN A 108 9.78 -11.60 -11.15
N GLY A 109 10.92 -10.93 -11.19
CA GLY A 109 11.54 -10.46 -12.43
C GLY A 109 10.99 -9.14 -12.96
N ILE A 110 10.22 -8.39 -12.17
CA ILE A 110 9.68 -7.08 -12.55
C ILE A 110 10.72 -6.01 -12.19
N PRO A 111 11.42 -5.42 -13.19
CA PRO A 111 12.59 -4.59 -12.94
C PRO A 111 12.28 -3.17 -12.47
N CYS A 112 11.07 -2.68 -12.73
CA CYS A 112 10.71 -1.30 -12.46
C CYS A 112 9.43 -1.20 -11.63
N LEU A 113 9.46 -0.36 -10.61
CA LEU A 113 8.31 -0.12 -9.74
C LEU A 113 8.09 1.38 -9.59
N TYR A 114 6.94 1.84 -10.03
CA TYR A 114 6.51 3.23 -9.92
C TYR A 114 5.66 3.46 -8.67
N ALA A 115 5.69 4.71 -8.17
CA ALA A 115 4.76 5.20 -7.18
C ALA A 115 4.29 6.59 -7.59
N LEU A 116 2.98 6.80 -7.67
CA LEU A 116 2.36 8.06 -8.08
C LEU A 116 1.67 8.73 -6.88
N GLY A 117 1.37 10.02 -7.04
CA GLY A 117 0.60 10.76 -6.05
C GLY A 117 1.34 11.07 -4.76
N ILE A 118 2.66 11.04 -4.77
CA ILE A 118 3.49 11.35 -3.59
C ILE A 118 3.42 12.85 -3.33
N ARG A 119 2.75 13.23 -2.24
CA ARG A 119 2.56 14.63 -1.87
C ARG A 119 3.36 15.00 -0.63
N GLY A 120 4.04 16.16 -0.71
CA GLY A 120 4.74 16.78 0.40
C GLY A 120 6.12 16.18 0.71
N PRO A 121 6.94 16.92 1.48
CA PRO A 121 8.35 16.59 1.71
C PRO A 121 8.51 15.32 2.55
N ARG A 122 7.61 15.06 3.50
CA ARG A 122 7.66 13.85 4.35
C ARG A 122 7.47 12.57 3.55
N ALA A 123 6.50 12.56 2.63
CA ALA A 123 6.25 11.42 1.76
C ALA A 123 7.42 11.22 0.79
N ARG A 124 7.94 12.28 0.19
CA ARG A 124 9.13 12.21 -0.68
C ARG A 124 10.33 11.62 0.04
N THR A 125 10.63 12.08 1.26
CA THR A 125 11.71 11.54 2.09
C THR A 125 11.51 10.06 2.41
N PHE A 126 10.28 9.66 2.74
CA PHE A 126 9.93 8.27 3.01
C PHE A 126 10.20 7.38 1.78
N PHE A 127 9.71 7.76 0.60
CA PHE A 127 9.90 6.96 -0.62
C PHE A 127 11.38 6.89 -1.02
N ARG A 128 12.14 8.00 -0.90
CA ARG A 128 13.60 7.99 -1.15
C ARG A 128 14.35 7.02 -0.24
N ARG A 129 14.01 6.95 1.05
CA ARG A 129 14.62 6.01 2.01
C ARG A 129 14.36 4.54 1.68
N VAL A 130 13.35 4.26 0.89
CA VAL A 130 13.01 2.90 0.43
C VAL A 130 13.54 2.62 -0.97
N GLY A 131 14.27 3.55 -1.57
CA GLY A 131 14.94 3.37 -2.85
C GLY A 131 14.19 3.92 -4.06
N PHE A 132 13.10 4.66 -3.87
CA PHE A 132 12.42 5.35 -4.96
C PHE A 132 13.09 6.69 -5.25
N HIS A 133 13.25 7.01 -6.52
CA HIS A 133 13.82 8.28 -6.97
C HIS A 133 12.82 9.04 -7.84
N PRO A 134 12.80 10.39 -7.79
CA PRO A 134 11.96 11.17 -8.67
C PRO A 134 12.30 10.88 -10.14
N LEU A 135 11.27 10.72 -10.97
CA LEU A 135 11.44 10.69 -12.41
C LEU A 135 11.74 12.10 -12.94
N ARG A 136 12.53 12.16 -14.00
CA ARG A 136 12.81 13.39 -14.75
C ARG A 136 11.81 13.63 -15.88
N TRP A 137 10.78 12.77 -15.98
CA TRP A 137 9.80 12.77 -17.07
C TRP A 137 8.43 13.18 -16.54
N ASP A 138 7.66 13.82 -17.40
CA ASP A 138 6.29 14.20 -17.07
C ASP A 138 5.39 12.95 -17.03
N VAL A 139 4.44 12.98 -16.10
CA VAL A 139 3.39 11.99 -15.99
C VAL A 139 2.07 12.66 -16.39
N PHE A 140 1.41 12.12 -17.40
CA PHE A 140 0.13 12.61 -17.87
C PHE A 140 -1.00 11.76 -17.31
N VAL A 141 -2.11 12.40 -16.96
CA VAL A 141 -3.34 11.71 -16.54
C VAL A 141 -4.50 12.18 -17.42
N ARG A 142 -5.31 11.22 -17.86
CA ARG A 142 -6.62 11.50 -18.47
C ARG A 142 -7.69 10.93 -17.54
N LEU A 143 -8.56 11.79 -17.04
CA LEU A 143 -9.70 11.37 -16.24
C LEU A 143 -10.88 11.05 -17.16
N ALA A 144 -11.57 9.95 -16.91
CA ALA A 144 -12.86 9.67 -17.51
C ALA A 144 -13.88 10.68 -16.96
N ARG A 145 -14.61 11.32 -17.86
CA ARG A 145 -15.74 12.21 -17.50
C ARG A 145 -16.99 11.40 -17.29
#